data_b70c1bddca7cb0a7e390fe559de2273a
#
_entry.id   b70c1bddca7cb0a7e390fe559de2273a
#
_cell.length_a   1.000
_cell.length_b   1.000
_cell.length_c   1.000
_cell.angle_alpha   90.00
_cell.angle_beta   90.00
_cell.angle_gamma   90.00
#
_symmetry.space_group_name_H-M   'P 1'
#
loop_
_entity.id
_entity.type
_entity.pdbx_description
1 polymer ?
#
loop_
_entity_poly.entity_id
_entity_poly.type
_entity_poly.pdbx_seq_one_letter_code
_entity_poly.pdbx_strand_id
1 'polypeptide(L)'
;MPRGGDTGLVIPRIDGALAVLIDASGHGLTAYAVAQKARSVVLNSISERPDLLLCEIHEALKGTIGAAITVARIRQGAVDHAGVGNVQASVDLAPLISQTGVVGLRMRTPQLTTASLTPGQWLLMHTDGVSQPRELPNGNAESVARKLMETHGSENDDAGILLLRMLENGT
;
A
#
# COMPACT_ATOMS: atom_id res chain seq x y z
N MET A 1 23.30 0.62 -6.66
CA MET A 1 22.17 -0.23 -6.25
C MET A 1 21.05 -0.03 -7.26
N PRO A 2 20.43 -1.09 -7.77
CA PRO A 2 19.24 -0.93 -8.59
C PRO A 2 18.19 -0.18 -7.75
N ARG A 3 17.55 0.83 -8.33
CA ARG A 3 16.49 1.59 -7.70
C ARG A 3 15.19 0.98 -8.16
N GLY A 4 14.49 0.29 -7.24
CA GLY A 4 13.21 -0.35 -7.52
C GLY A 4 12.08 0.66 -7.76
N GLY A 5 11.02 0.19 -8.42
CA GLY A 5 9.76 0.91 -8.59
C GLY A 5 8.85 0.89 -7.37
N ASP A 6 9.11 -0.01 -6.42
CA ASP A 6 8.31 -0.17 -5.22
C ASP A 6 8.68 0.83 -4.14
N THR A 7 7.68 1.44 -3.52
CA THR A 7 7.88 2.29 -2.35
C THR A 7 6.67 2.29 -1.44
N GLY A 8 6.92 2.23 -0.13
CA GLY A 8 5.89 2.29 0.90
C GLY A 8 6.05 3.49 1.81
N LEU A 9 4.92 4.01 2.31
CA LEU A 9 4.88 5.08 3.29
C LEU A 9 3.88 4.73 4.39
N VAL A 10 4.27 5.01 5.63
CA VAL A 10 3.36 5.07 6.77
C VAL A 10 3.48 6.45 7.40
N ILE A 11 2.42 7.21 7.36
CA ILE A 11 2.38 8.58 7.87
C ILE A 11 1.50 8.58 9.12
N PRO A 12 2.08 8.81 10.32
CA PRO A 12 1.30 8.93 11.55
C PRO A 12 0.26 10.04 11.46
N ARG A 13 -0.90 9.79 12.06
CA ARG A 13 -1.98 10.76 12.26
C ARG A 13 -2.38 10.76 13.73
N ILE A 14 -3.05 11.82 14.18
CA ILE A 14 -3.47 11.96 15.59
C ILE A 14 -4.34 10.75 16.03
N ASP A 15 -5.18 10.25 15.14
CA ASP A 15 -6.14 9.16 15.38
C ASP A 15 -5.78 7.84 14.65
N GLY A 16 -4.52 7.66 14.25
CA GLY A 16 -4.07 6.46 13.56
C GLY A 16 -2.94 6.67 12.56
N ALA A 17 -3.11 6.23 11.32
CA ALA A 17 -2.09 6.35 10.28
C ALA A 17 -2.69 6.37 8.87
N LEU A 18 -1.94 6.92 7.93
CA LEU A 18 -2.15 6.75 6.50
C LEU A 18 -1.03 5.88 5.94
N ALA A 19 -1.38 4.74 5.35
CA ALA A 19 -0.44 3.83 4.71
C ALA A 19 -0.64 3.83 3.19
N VAL A 20 0.44 3.89 2.44
CA VAL A 20 0.41 3.88 0.98
C VAL A 20 1.50 2.94 0.48
N LEU A 21 1.14 2.03 -0.42
CA LEU A 21 2.08 1.18 -1.12
C LEU A 21 1.94 1.42 -2.62
N ILE A 22 3.07 1.69 -3.26
CA ILE A 22 3.19 2.09 -4.67
C ILE A 22 4.09 1.08 -5.35
N ASP A 23 3.63 0.55 -6.48
CA ASP A 23 4.39 -0.26 -7.42
C ASP A 23 4.36 0.45 -8.79
N ALA A 24 5.46 1.11 -9.15
CA ALA A 24 5.55 1.82 -10.42
C ALA A 24 5.77 0.83 -11.57
N SER A 25 4.99 0.98 -12.64
CA SER A 25 5.07 0.09 -13.81
C SER A 25 6.48 0.04 -14.39
N GLY A 26 6.96 -1.17 -14.73
CA GLY A 26 8.29 -1.38 -15.31
C GLY A 26 9.38 -1.41 -14.25
N HIS A 27 10.61 -1.07 -14.62
CA HIS A 27 11.78 -1.19 -13.75
C HIS A 27 12.80 -0.07 -13.97
N GLY A 28 13.79 0.03 -13.08
CA GLY A 28 14.92 0.93 -13.20
C GLY A 28 14.57 2.40 -12.91
N LEU A 29 15.32 3.32 -13.51
CA LEU A 29 15.24 4.75 -13.19
C LEU A 29 13.89 5.38 -13.52
N THR A 30 13.21 4.90 -14.57
CA THR A 30 11.90 5.43 -14.97
C THR A 30 10.85 5.06 -13.92
N ALA A 31 10.79 3.78 -13.51
CA ALA A 31 9.87 3.32 -12.46
C ALA A 31 10.18 4.03 -11.13
N TYR A 32 11.45 4.12 -10.77
CA TYR A 32 11.87 4.88 -9.59
C TYR A 32 11.39 6.34 -9.60
N ALA A 33 11.53 7.04 -10.74
CA ALA A 33 11.08 8.43 -10.86
C ALA A 33 9.57 8.56 -10.67
N VAL A 34 8.78 7.63 -11.22
CA VAL A 34 7.31 7.58 -11.04
C VAL A 34 6.96 7.33 -9.56
N ALA A 35 7.61 6.36 -8.92
CA ALA A 35 7.40 6.08 -7.50
C ALA A 35 7.72 7.31 -6.61
N GLN A 36 8.84 8.02 -6.89
CA GLN A 36 9.19 9.25 -6.16
C GLN A 36 8.20 10.39 -6.41
N LYS A 37 7.67 10.51 -7.62
CA LYS A 37 6.65 11.51 -7.94
C LYS A 37 5.34 11.22 -7.18
N ALA A 38 4.88 9.98 -7.19
CA ALA A 38 3.71 9.57 -6.40
C ALA A 38 3.93 9.79 -4.89
N ARG A 39 5.10 9.39 -4.38
CA ARG A 39 5.50 9.62 -2.98
C ARG A 39 5.45 11.10 -2.60
N SER A 40 5.94 11.99 -3.48
CA SER A 40 5.91 13.43 -3.24
C SER A 40 4.48 13.97 -3.12
N VAL A 41 3.55 13.48 -3.95
CA VAL A 41 2.11 13.84 -3.82
C VAL A 41 1.57 13.43 -2.46
N VAL A 42 1.80 12.17 -2.05
CA VAL A 42 1.33 11.66 -0.74
C VAL A 42 1.84 12.51 0.41
N LEU A 43 3.11 12.90 0.39
CA LEU A 43 3.72 13.69 1.46
C LEU A 43 3.22 15.13 1.54
N ASN A 44 2.77 15.70 0.42
CA ASN A 44 2.27 17.08 0.34
C ASN A 44 0.74 17.18 0.37
N SER A 45 0.02 16.06 0.23
CA SER A 45 -1.43 16.05 0.28
C SER A 45 -1.94 16.23 1.70
N ILE A 46 -3.04 16.99 1.82
CA ILE A 46 -3.83 17.10 3.04
C ILE A 46 -5.02 16.14 3.05
N SER A 47 -5.18 15.34 2.00
CA SER A 47 -6.30 14.41 1.87
C SER A 47 -6.17 13.27 2.87
N GLU A 48 -7.23 13.05 3.63
CA GLU A 48 -7.35 11.94 4.58
C GLU A 48 -8.15 10.77 4.00
N ARG A 49 -8.74 10.95 2.81
CA ARG A 49 -9.56 9.93 2.13
C ARG A 49 -8.72 9.21 1.08
N PRO A 50 -8.62 7.86 1.16
CA PRO A 50 -7.86 7.05 0.21
C PRO A 50 -8.24 7.26 -1.26
N ASP A 51 -9.53 7.32 -1.57
CA ASP A 51 -10.05 7.53 -2.92
C ASP A 51 -9.68 8.90 -3.50
N LEU A 52 -9.76 9.96 -2.70
CA LEU A 52 -9.38 11.31 -3.13
C LEU A 52 -7.87 11.43 -3.34
N LEU A 53 -7.06 10.84 -2.45
CA LEU A 53 -5.61 10.81 -2.59
C LEU A 53 -5.19 10.08 -3.86
N LEU A 54 -5.85 8.98 -4.21
CA LEU A 54 -5.61 8.28 -5.48
C LEU A 54 -5.93 9.17 -6.70
N CYS A 55 -6.97 9.99 -6.62
CA CYS A 55 -7.26 10.97 -7.68
C CYS A 55 -6.15 12.02 -7.82
N GLU A 56 -5.64 12.55 -6.71
CA GLU A 56 -4.51 13.51 -6.73
C GLU A 56 -3.26 12.89 -7.36
N ILE A 57 -2.92 11.66 -6.95
CA ILE A 57 -1.78 10.93 -7.51
C ILE A 57 -2.00 10.65 -9.00
N HIS A 58 -3.22 10.25 -9.40
CA HIS A 58 -3.55 9.99 -10.81
C HIS A 58 -3.29 11.21 -11.68
N GLU A 59 -3.76 12.38 -11.27
CA GLU A 59 -3.53 13.63 -12.00
C GLU A 59 -2.03 13.95 -12.11
N ALA A 60 -1.29 13.78 -11.02
CA ALA A 60 0.14 14.04 -11.02
C ALA A 60 0.93 13.08 -11.90
N LEU A 61 0.51 11.81 -12.00
CA LEU A 61 1.21 10.78 -12.79
C LEU A 61 0.83 10.77 -14.28
N LYS A 62 -0.11 11.61 -14.75
CA LYS A 62 -0.44 11.70 -16.18
C LYS A 62 0.80 11.97 -17.02
N GLY A 63 0.91 11.26 -18.15
CA GLY A 63 2.07 11.33 -19.04
C GLY A 63 3.29 10.52 -18.58
N THR A 64 3.16 9.73 -17.53
CA THR A 64 4.18 8.75 -17.08
C THR A 64 3.78 7.32 -17.46
N ILE A 65 4.61 6.36 -17.10
CA ILE A 65 4.31 4.92 -17.25
C ILE A 65 3.28 4.41 -16.22
N GLY A 66 2.87 5.25 -15.25
CA GLY A 66 1.89 4.92 -14.23
C GLY A 66 2.36 3.97 -13.16
N ALA A 67 1.43 3.64 -12.25
CA ALA A 67 1.69 2.77 -11.12
C ALA A 67 0.43 2.00 -10.69
N ALA A 68 0.61 0.85 -10.03
CA ALA A 68 -0.39 0.26 -9.15
C ALA A 68 -0.22 0.85 -7.75
N ILE A 69 -1.31 1.24 -7.10
CA ILE A 69 -1.25 1.92 -5.79
C ILE A 69 -2.41 1.47 -4.92
N THR A 70 -2.10 1.18 -3.67
CA THR A 70 -3.11 0.96 -2.63
C THR A 70 -2.90 1.93 -1.46
N VAL A 71 -4.00 2.47 -0.96
CA VAL A 71 -4.04 3.46 0.11
C VAL A 71 -4.96 2.97 1.21
N ALA A 72 -4.50 3.01 2.45
CA ALA A 72 -5.27 2.66 3.63
C ALA A 72 -5.19 3.78 4.68
N ARG A 73 -6.33 4.26 5.13
CA ARG A 73 -6.46 5.18 6.26
C ARG A 73 -6.91 4.38 7.48
N ILE A 74 -5.99 4.16 8.39
CA ILE A 74 -6.20 3.41 9.62
C ILE A 74 -6.67 4.36 10.69
N ARG A 75 -7.80 4.02 11.35
CA ARG A 75 -8.33 4.64 12.55
C ARG A 75 -8.64 3.57 13.60
N GLN A 76 -8.92 3.98 14.81
CA GLN A 76 -9.30 3.02 15.83
C GLN A 76 -10.54 2.21 15.40
N GLY A 77 -10.39 0.90 15.34
CA GLY A 77 -11.44 -0.05 15.00
C GLY A 77 -11.78 -0.17 13.50
N ALA A 78 -11.16 0.62 12.62
CA ALA A 78 -11.49 0.61 11.20
C ALA A 78 -10.31 0.93 10.28
N VAL A 79 -10.38 0.43 9.06
CA VAL A 79 -9.54 0.85 7.94
C VAL A 79 -10.41 1.23 6.75
N ASP A 80 -10.23 2.45 6.25
CA ASP A 80 -10.75 2.86 4.96
C ASP A 80 -9.68 2.57 3.89
N HIS A 81 -10.10 1.97 2.79
CA HIS A 81 -9.19 1.50 1.75
C HIS A 81 -9.68 1.90 0.36
N ALA A 82 -8.75 2.24 -0.50
CA ALA A 82 -8.94 2.31 -1.94
C ALA A 82 -7.67 1.84 -2.65
N GLY A 83 -7.81 1.05 -3.70
CA GLY A 83 -6.69 0.51 -4.45
C GLY A 83 -6.98 0.46 -5.94
N VAL A 84 -5.93 0.61 -6.75
CA VAL A 84 -5.95 0.50 -8.21
C VAL A 84 -4.72 -0.28 -8.68
N GLY A 85 -4.95 -1.31 -9.45
CA GLY A 85 -3.91 -2.21 -9.96
C GLY A 85 -3.76 -3.47 -9.11
N ASN A 86 -2.56 -4.07 -9.16
CA ASN A 86 -2.24 -5.38 -8.58
C ASN A 86 -1.57 -5.33 -7.19
N VAL A 87 -1.39 -4.13 -6.61
CA VAL A 87 -0.98 -4.01 -5.21
C VAL A 87 -2.13 -4.43 -4.31
N GLN A 88 -1.88 -5.41 -3.45
CA GLN A 88 -2.90 -6.04 -2.61
C GLN A 88 -2.91 -5.47 -1.19
N ALA A 89 -4.08 -5.51 -0.57
CA ALA A 89 -4.26 -5.19 0.85
C ALA A 89 -5.21 -6.20 1.48
N SER A 90 -5.00 -6.52 2.76
CA SER A 90 -5.84 -7.45 3.51
C SER A 90 -5.82 -7.15 5.01
N VAL A 91 -6.92 -7.48 5.69
CA VAL A 91 -7.00 -7.54 7.16
C VAL A 91 -7.01 -9.00 7.57
N ASP A 92 -5.99 -9.45 8.32
CA ASP A 92 -5.80 -10.86 8.70
C ASP A 92 -6.00 -11.82 7.51
N LEU A 93 -5.41 -11.45 6.35
CA LEU A 93 -5.51 -12.14 5.06
C LEU A 93 -6.90 -12.10 4.38
N ALA A 94 -7.92 -11.49 5.00
CA ALA A 94 -9.17 -11.19 4.32
C ALA A 94 -8.95 -10.03 3.34
N PRO A 95 -9.12 -10.23 2.01
CA PRO A 95 -8.71 -9.24 1.02
C PRO A 95 -9.58 -7.98 1.05
N LEU A 96 -8.93 -6.82 0.91
CA LEU A 96 -9.56 -5.55 0.56
C LEU A 96 -9.48 -5.39 -0.97
N ILE A 97 -10.61 -5.09 -1.61
CA ILE A 97 -10.71 -5.15 -3.07
C ILE A 97 -10.12 -3.89 -3.70
N SER A 98 -9.12 -4.07 -4.58
CA SER A 98 -8.60 -3.04 -5.47
C SER A 98 -9.29 -3.12 -6.83
N GLN A 99 -9.44 -1.97 -7.49
CA GLN A 99 -9.98 -1.89 -8.84
C GLN A 99 -8.90 -2.17 -9.89
N THR A 100 -9.31 -2.71 -11.02
CA THR A 100 -8.43 -2.84 -12.18
C THR A 100 -8.10 -1.47 -12.76
N GLY A 101 -6.85 -1.27 -13.17
CA GLY A 101 -6.39 -0.03 -13.78
C GLY A 101 -4.92 0.25 -13.52
N VAL A 102 -4.47 1.42 -13.95
CA VAL A 102 -3.13 1.95 -13.73
C VAL A 102 -3.26 3.44 -13.40
N VAL A 103 -2.82 3.83 -12.23
CA VAL A 103 -2.83 5.23 -11.77
C VAL A 103 -1.89 6.05 -12.67
N GLY A 104 -2.36 7.18 -13.19
CA GLY A 104 -1.63 8.00 -14.17
C GLY A 104 -1.95 7.69 -15.64
N LEU A 105 -2.48 6.50 -15.95
CA LEU A 105 -2.83 6.10 -17.32
C LEU A 105 -4.33 5.83 -17.47
N ARG A 106 -4.83 4.75 -16.86
CA ARG A 106 -6.22 4.31 -16.98
C ARG A 106 -6.77 3.97 -15.61
N MET A 107 -7.53 4.88 -15.06
CA MET A 107 -8.16 4.72 -13.75
C MET A 107 -9.63 5.13 -13.84
N ARG A 108 -10.53 4.29 -13.33
CA ARG A 108 -11.91 4.69 -13.03
C ARG A 108 -11.93 5.41 -11.69
N THR A 109 -13.02 6.09 -11.36
CA THR A 109 -13.22 6.69 -10.03
C THR A 109 -12.94 5.66 -8.95
N PRO A 110 -11.94 5.88 -8.08
CA PRO A 110 -11.60 4.93 -7.02
C PRO A 110 -12.78 4.74 -6.08
N GLN A 111 -13.01 3.49 -5.66
CA GLN A 111 -14.05 3.16 -4.70
C GLN A 111 -13.43 3.09 -3.31
N LEU A 112 -14.03 3.83 -2.38
CA LEU A 112 -13.70 3.74 -0.97
C LEU A 112 -14.45 2.56 -0.35
N THR A 113 -13.72 1.69 0.34
CA THR A 113 -14.27 0.59 1.14
C THR A 113 -13.82 0.74 2.58
N THR A 114 -14.64 0.31 3.52
CA THR A 114 -14.32 0.32 4.96
C THR A 114 -14.40 -1.10 5.49
N ALA A 115 -13.38 -1.51 6.24
CA ALA A 115 -13.35 -2.78 6.94
C ALA A 115 -13.07 -2.56 8.44
N SER A 116 -13.46 -3.53 9.26
CA SER A 116 -13.07 -3.56 10.67
C SER A 116 -11.58 -3.89 10.80
N LEU A 117 -10.90 -3.20 11.71
CA LEU A 117 -9.51 -3.46 12.09
C LEU A 117 -9.40 -3.33 13.61
N THR A 118 -9.62 -4.43 14.31
CA THR A 118 -9.65 -4.48 15.77
C THR A 118 -8.27 -4.74 16.37
N PRO A 119 -8.06 -4.47 17.68
CA PRO A 119 -6.81 -4.77 18.36
C PRO A 119 -6.35 -6.22 18.14
N GLY A 120 -5.07 -6.37 17.85
CA GLY A 120 -4.44 -7.66 17.53
C GLY A 120 -4.43 -8.01 16.05
N GLN A 121 -5.34 -7.45 15.24
CA GLN A 121 -5.41 -7.70 13.81
C GLN A 121 -4.29 -6.99 13.03
N TRP A 122 -3.96 -7.58 11.88
CA TRP A 122 -2.94 -7.10 10.97
C TRP A 122 -3.55 -6.49 9.70
N LEU A 123 -3.07 -5.32 9.30
CA LEU A 123 -3.19 -4.83 7.94
C LEU A 123 -1.90 -5.20 7.19
N LEU A 124 -2.03 -6.02 6.17
CA LEU A 124 -0.95 -6.38 5.25
C LEU A 124 -1.22 -5.74 3.89
N MET A 125 -0.22 -5.05 3.35
CA MET A 125 -0.20 -4.57 1.98
C MET A 125 1.06 -5.10 1.30
N HIS A 126 0.96 -5.58 0.05
CA HIS A 126 2.12 -6.08 -0.68
C HIS A 126 1.98 -5.88 -2.19
N THR A 127 3.12 -5.74 -2.87
CA THR A 127 3.22 -5.68 -4.34
C THR A 127 3.18 -7.09 -4.92
N ASP A 128 3.07 -7.23 -6.23
CA ASP A 128 2.99 -8.52 -6.93
C ASP A 128 4.30 -9.32 -6.89
N GLY A 129 5.44 -8.65 -6.61
CA GLY A 129 6.69 -9.34 -6.27
C GLY A 129 6.64 -10.16 -4.98
N VAL A 130 5.52 -10.11 -4.23
CA VAL A 130 5.29 -10.93 -3.05
C VAL A 130 4.09 -11.84 -3.28
N SER A 131 4.32 -13.16 -3.24
CA SER A 131 3.22 -14.13 -3.37
C SER A 131 2.29 -14.07 -2.15
N GLN A 132 0.99 -14.30 -2.36
CA GLN A 132 -0.02 -14.23 -1.30
C GLN A 132 0.30 -15.19 -0.15
N PRO A 133 0.53 -14.72 1.07
CA PRO A 133 0.74 -15.60 2.22
C PRO A 133 -0.57 -16.33 2.59
N ARG A 134 -0.44 -17.54 3.09
CA ARG A 134 -1.58 -18.35 3.58
C ARG A 134 -1.79 -18.19 5.08
N GLU A 135 -0.76 -17.77 5.80
CA GLU A 135 -0.78 -17.55 7.24
C GLU A 135 0.16 -16.38 7.59
N LEU A 136 -0.09 -15.73 8.69
CA LEU A 136 0.79 -14.71 9.25
C LEU A 136 1.63 -15.32 10.36
N PRO A 137 2.98 -15.24 10.29
CA PRO A 137 3.85 -15.73 11.35
C PRO A 137 3.59 -15.01 12.68
N ASN A 138 3.88 -15.70 13.79
CA ASN A 138 3.88 -15.06 15.10
C ASN A 138 5.09 -14.13 15.24
N GLY A 139 4.89 -12.99 15.91
CA GLY A 139 5.96 -12.05 16.21
C GLY A 139 5.52 -10.60 16.22
N ASN A 140 6.49 -9.70 16.32
CA ASN A 140 6.29 -8.27 16.12
C ASN A 140 6.27 -7.95 14.61
N ALA A 141 5.84 -6.73 14.25
CA ALA A 141 5.68 -6.33 12.85
C ALA A 141 6.96 -6.51 12.01
N GLU A 142 8.12 -6.16 12.57
CA GLU A 142 9.40 -6.30 11.87
C GLU A 142 9.75 -7.76 11.57
N SER A 143 9.62 -8.64 12.58
CA SER A 143 9.95 -10.06 12.43
C SER A 143 8.99 -10.77 11.47
N VAL A 144 7.70 -10.41 11.51
CA VAL A 144 6.68 -10.97 10.61
C VAL A 144 6.93 -10.50 9.18
N ALA A 145 7.14 -9.19 8.96
CA ALA A 145 7.43 -8.66 7.63
C ALA A 145 8.71 -9.28 7.01
N ARG A 146 9.76 -9.46 7.83
CA ARG A 146 11.00 -10.12 7.38
C ARG A 146 10.75 -11.56 6.93
N LYS A 147 10.05 -12.36 7.75
CA LYS A 147 9.71 -13.75 7.40
C LYS A 147 8.84 -13.85 6.16
N LEU A 148 7.87 -12.95 6.02
CA LEU A 148 7.03 -12.89 4.81
C LEU A 148 7.88 -12.58 3.58
N MET A 149 8.80 -11.62 3.67
CA MET A 149 9.69 -11.29 2.58
C MET A 149 10.63 -12.46 2.21
N GLU A 150 11.22 -13.14 3.21
CA GLU A 150 12.09 -14.30 3.00
C GLU A 150 11.36 -15.49 2.37
N THR A 151 10.06 -15.69 2.70
CA THR A 151 9.29 -16.86 2.26
C THR A 151 8.52 -16.60 0.96
N HIS A 152 8.06 -15.36 0.74
CA HIS A 152 7.11 -14.99 -0.31
C HIS A 152 7.64 -13.96 -1.30
N GLY A 153 8.75 -13.27 -0.98
CA GLY A 153 9.37 -12.28 -1.86
C GLY A 153 10.02 -12.91 -3.09
N SER A 154 9.90 -12.29 -4.23
CA SER A 154 10.56 -12.68 -5.47
C SER A 154 12.04 -12.27 -5.45
N GLU A 155 12.92 -13.14 -5.98
CA GLU A 155 14.32 -12.78 -6.23
C GLU A 155 14.52 -12.06 -7.57
N ASN A 156 13.50 -12.08 -8.43
CA ASN A 156 13.59 -11.61 -9.82
C ASN A 156 12.76 -10.35 -10.09
N ASP A 157 12.09 -9.81 -9.06
CA ASP A 157 11.23 -8.65 -9.17
C ASP A 157 11.36 -7.76 -7.95
N ASP A 158 11.00 -6.48 -8.10
CA ASP A 158 10.86 -5.59 -6.95
C ASP A 158 9.75 -6.15 -6.03
N ALA A 159 9.98 -6.15 -4.74
CA ALA A 159 9.05 -6.70 -3.77
C ALA A 159 8.89 -5.76 -2.58
N GLY A 160 7.66 -5.36 -2.31
CA GLY A 160 7.30 -4.42 -1.25
C GLY A 160 6.26 -5.00 -0.29
N ILE A 161 6.50 -4.85 1.02
CA ILE A 161 5.54 -5.18 2.09
C ILE A 161 5.39 -3.97 3.01
N LEU A 162 4.15 -3.63 3.34
CA LEU A 162 3.78 -2.83 4.50
C LEU A 162 2.95 -3.69 5.44
N LEU A 163 3.34 -3.74 6.70
CA LEU A 163 2.64 -4.50 7.73
C LEU A 163 2.41 -3.62 8.95
N LEU A 164 1.16 -3.47 9.33
CA LEU A 164 0.75 -2.71 10.51
C LEU A 164 -0.11 -3.60 11.41
N ARG A 165 0.06 -3.48 12.72
CA ARG A 165 -0.78 -4.15 13.70
C ARG A 165 -1.57 -3.13 14.50
N MET A 166 -2.87 -3.35 14.61
CA MET A 166 -3.68 -2.58 15.55
C MET A 166 -3.30 -3.01 16.97
N LEU A 167 -2.82 -2.08 17.77
CA LEU A 167 -2.51 -2.31 19.17
C LEU A 167 -3.74 -2.06 20.05
N GLU A 168 -3.80 -2.76 21.18
CA GLU A 168 -4.73 -2.38 22.25
C GLU A 168 -4.32 -0.99 22.76
N ASN A 169 -5.30 -0.14 23.04
CA ASN A 169 -5.01 1.10 23.71
C ASN A 169 -4.42 0.76 25.08
N GLY A 170 -3.17 1.13 25.28
CA GLY A 170 -2.55 1.03 26.58
C GLY A 170 -3.37 1.81 27.59
N THR A 171 -3.90 1.13 28.60
CA THR A 171 -4.44 1.73 29.82
C THR A 171 -3.33 2.40 30.61
#